data_c68f9734a26a992d39aceb27a0329b89
#
_entry.id   c68f9734a26a992d39aceb27a0329b89
#
_cell.length_a   1.000
_cell.length_b   1.000
_cell.length_c   1.000
_cell.angle_alpha   90.00
_cell.angle_beta   90.00
_cell.angle_gamma   90.00
#
_symmetry.space_group_name_H-M   'P 1'
#
loop_
_entity.id
_entity.type
_entity.pdbx_description
1 polymer ?
#
loop_
_entity_poly.entity_id
_entity_poly.type
_entity_poly.pdbx_seq_one_letter_code
_entity_poly.pdbx_strand_id
1 'polypeptide(L)'
;MKTYRHLVQYYETDRMGVTHHSNYVRWMEEARISVLKEIGRGYDVMEEKGIVSPVVAVSCRYRKPTTFPDEVEIELFVEEIKGARMKITYLMKNAKGETVCEASSEHVFMDGKGKLLRPDRDCPELYEALNSI
;
A
#
# COMPACT_ATOMS: atom_id res chain seq x y z
N MET A 1 6.48 -9.77 4.91
CA MET A 1 6.67 -8.32 5.10
C MET A 1 7.64 -7.77 4.06
N LYS A 2 7.28 -6.68 3.44
CA LYS A 2 8.12 -5.97 2.47
C LYS A 2 8.26 -4.52 2.90
N THR A 3 9.31 -3.88 2.45
CA THR A 3 9.65 -2.52 2.89
C THR A 3 9.83 -1.60 1.69
N TYR A 4 9.32 -0.39 1.82
CA TYR A 4 9.49 0.69 0.87
C TYR A 4 9.98 1.93 1.62
N ARG A 5 10.89 2.71 1.04
CA ARG A 5 11.40 3.94 1.65
C ARG A 5 11.00 5.15 0.83
N HIS A 6 10.46 6.15 1.52
CA HIS A 6 10.04 7.40 0.93
C HIS A 6 10.83 8.56 1.53
N LEU A 7 11.42 9.40 0.67
CA LEU A 7 12.02 10.66 1.10
C LEU A 7 10.94 11.74 1.05
N VAL A 8 10.61 12.32 2.20
CA VAL A 8 9.62 13.39 2.28
C VAL A 8 10.08 14.59 1.45
N GLN A 9 9.24 15.05 0.53
CA GLN A 9 9.53 16.15 -0.38
C GLN A 9 9.10 17.47 0.23
N TYR A 10 9.78 18.54 -0.15
CA TYR A 10 9.43 19.88 0.32
C TYR A 10 7.97 20.22 0.03
N TYR A 11 7.49 19.88 -1.17
CA TYR A 11 6.11 20.15 -1.60
C TYR A 11 5.05 19.30 -0.87
N GLU A 12 5.47 18.33 -0.07
CA GLU A 12 4.55 17.51 0.72
C GLU A 12 4.25 18.14 2.09
N THR A 13 4.99 19.17 2.46
CA THR A 13 4.80 19.86 3.73
C THR A 13 3.72 20.93 3.63
N ASP A 14 3.06 21.18 4.76
CA ASP A 14 2.05 22.20 4.84
C ASP A 14 2.60 23.48 5.53
N ARG A 15 1.69 24.41 5.81
CA ARG A 15 2.06 25.70 6.38
C ARG A 15 2.64 25.61 7.80
N MET A 16 2.37 24.50 8.52
CA MET A 16 2.94 24.24 9.85
C MET A 16 4.35 23.65 9.76
N GLY A 17 4.84 23.37 8.56
CA GLY A 17 6.16 22.77 8.36
C GLY A 17 6.20 21.26 8.52
N VAL A 18 5.04 20.62 8.61
CA VAL A 18 4.94 19.16 8.71
C VAL A 18 4.27 18.60 7.46
N THR A 19 4.47 17.32 7.20
CA THR A 19 3.85 16.64 6.07
C THR A 19 2.33 16.76 6.15
N HIS A 20 1.71 17.19 5.04
CA HIS A 20 0.25 17.22 4.95
C HIS A 20 -0.28 15.79 4.97
N HIS A 21 -1.30 15.54 5.78
CA HIS A 21 -1.80 14.19 6.02
C HIS A 21 -2.22 13.42 4.77
N SER A 22 -2.64 14.10 3.70
CA SER A 22 -3.03 13.45 2.44
C SER A 22 -1.88 12.69 1.79
N ASN A 23 -0.64 13.06 2.06
CA ASN A 23 0.52 12.44 1.43
C ASN A 23 0.74 11.01 1.92
N TYR A 24 0.34 10.67 3.12
CA TYR A 24 0.49 9.31 3.65
C TYR A 24 -0.28 8.29 2.82
N VAL A 25 -1.44 8.66 2.30
CA VAL A 25 -2.22 7.81 1.39
C VAL A 25 -1.48 7.59 0.07
N ARG A 26 -0.82 8.61 -0.44
CA ARG A 26 0.02 8.51 -1.63
C ARG A 26 1.22 7.61 -1.39
N TRP A 27 1.84 7.71 -0.23
CA TRP A 27 2.97 6.83 0.13
C TRP A 27 2.55 5.37 0.25
N MET A 28 1.32 5.12 0.72
CA MET A 28 0.77 3.77 0.75
C MET A 28 0.68 3.21 -0.68
N GLU A 29 0.23 4.01 -1.63
CA GLU A 29 0.17 3.63 -3.05
C GLU A 29 1.56 3.37 -3.61
N GLU A 30 2.52 4.26 -3.34
CA GLU A 30 3.91 4.08 -3.78
C GLU A 30 4.49 2.76 -3.24
N ALA A 31 4.22 2.46 -1.98
CA ALA A 31 4.65 1.22 -1.35
C ALA A 31 4.03 0.00 -2.04
N ARG A 32 2.73 0.03 -2.33
CA ARG A 32 2.07 -1.05 -3.05
C ARG A 32 2.67 -1.27 -4.43
N ILE A 33 2.86 -0.19 -5.18
CA ILE A 33 3.44 -0.28 -6.53
C ILE A 33 4.83 -0.92 -6.47
N SER A 34 5.66 -0.47 -5.55
CA SER A 34 7.03 -0.98 -5.39
C SER A 34 7.04 -2.48 -5.00
N VAL A 35 6.24 -2.84 -4.01
CA VAL A 35 6.19 -4.21 -3.50
C VAL A 35 5.61 -5.18 -4.52
N LEU A 36 4.53 -4.80 -5.20
CA LEU A 36 3.92 -5.65 -6.23
C LEU A 36 4.87 -5.86 -7.41
N LYS A 37 5.59 -4.83 -7.79
CA LYS A 37 6.61 -4.94 -8.84
C LYS A 37 7.73 -5.89 -8.43
N GLU A 38 8.17 -5.80 -7.18
CA GLU A 38 9.23 -6.65 -6.63
C GLU A 38 8.85 -8.14 -6.68
N ILE A 39 7.60 -8.47 -6.41
CA ILE A 39 7.13 -9.86 -6.47
C ILE A 39 6.66 -10.29 -7.87
N GLY A 40 6.90 -9.46 -8.89
CA GLY A 40 6.55 -9.77 -10.28
C GLY A 40 5.06 -9.68 -10.59
N ARG A 41 4.28 -8.96 -9.79
CA ARG A 41 2.84 -8.80 -9.92
C ARG A 41 2.44 -7.32 -9.98
N GLY A 42 3.24 -6.51 -10.69
CA GLY A 42 2.95 -5.09 -10.86
C GLY A 42 1.59 -4.84 -11.53
N TYR A 43 1.08 -3.63 -11.39
CA TYR A 43 -0.22 -3.26 -11.94
C TYR A 43 -0.32 -3.47 -13.45
N ASP A 44 0.77 -3.28 -14.19
CA ASP A 44 0.84 -3.55 -15.62
C ASP A 44 0.59 -5.03 -15.92
N VAL A 45 1.20 -5.93 -15.14
CA VAL A 45 1.01 -7.38 -15.29
C VAL A 45 -0.41 -7.78 -14.93
N MET A 46 -0.96 -7.21 -13.86
CA MET A 46 -2.34 -7.47 -13.44
C MET A 46 -3.33 -6.99 -14.51
N GLU A 47 -3.13 -5.80 -15.05
CA GLU A 47 -3.98 -5.23 -16.10
C GLU A 47 -3.98 -6.08 -17.37
N GLU A 48 -2.82 -6.61 -17.78
CA GLU A 48 -2.74 -7.52 -18.91
C GLU A 48 -3.58 -8.78 -18.71
N LYS A 49 -3.71 -9.24 -17.46
CA LYS A 49 -4.51 -10.42 -17.11
C LYS A 49 -5.97 -10.04 -16.83
N GLY A 50 -6.35 -8.78 -17.00
CA GLY A 50 -7.70 -8.32 -16.76
C GLY A 50 -8.08 -8.24 -15.29
N ILE A 51 -7.08 -8.08 -14.39
CA ILE A 51 -7.31 -8.00 -12.96
C ILE A 51 -7.11 -6.56 -12.48
N VAL A 52 -8.09 -6.02 -11.79
CA VAL A 52 -7.98 -4.71 -11.14
C VAL A 52 -8.31 -4.86 -9.65
N SER A 53 -7.71 -4.02 -8.82
CA SER A 53 -7.88 -4.08 -7.37
C SER A 53 -8.12 -2.69 -6.77
N PRO A 54 -9.28 -2.10 -7.05
CA PRO A 54 -9.57 -0.76 -6.52
C PRO A 54 -9.59 -0.72 -4.99
N VAL A 55 -9.20 0.42 -4.46
CA VAL A 55 -9.26 0.70 -3.03
C VAL A 55 -10.71 0.99 -2.65
N VAL A 56 -11.22 0.31 -1.64
CA VAL A 56 -12.59 0.54 -1.13
C VAL A 56 -12.60 1.20 0.25
N ALA A 57 -11.48 1.16 0.98
CA ALA A 57 -11.37 1.82 2.28
C ALA A 57 -9.90 2.11 2.59
N VAL A 58 -9.67 3.20 3.29
CA VAL A 58 -8.35 3.63 3.75
C VAL A 58 -8.48 4.15 5.18
N SER A 59 -7.50 3.82 6.01
CA SER A 59 -7.41 4.32 7.38
C SER A 59 -5.96 4.72 7.67
N CYS A 60 -5.78 5.88 8.26
CA CYS A 60 -4.47 6.36 8.69
C CYS A 60 -4.57 6.88 10.12
N ARG A 61 -3.64 6.45 10.95
CA ARG A 61 -3.50 6.96 12.30
C ARG A 61 -2.12 7.59 12.43
N TYR A 62 -2.10 8.89 12.58
CA TYR A 62 -0.86 9.69 12.63
C TYR A 62 -0.35 9.73 14.05
N ARG A 63 0.84 9.18 14.29
CA ARG A 63 1.43 9.09 15.63
C ARG A 63 2.43 10.21 15.91
N LYS A 64 3.24 10.54 14.91
CA LYS A 64 4.26 11.59 14.98
C LYS A 64 4.35 12.31 13.65
N PRO A 65 4.61 13.62 13.65
CA PRO A 65 4.77 14.36 12.40
C PRO A 65 6.07 13.98 11.70
N THR A 66 6.07 14.15 10.39
CA THR A 66 7.27 14.06 9.56
C THR A 66 7.42 15.40 8.84
N THR A 67 8.62 15.65 8.32
CA THR A 67 8.91 16.88 7.58
C THR A 67 9.96 16.61 6.52
N PHE A 68 10.18 17.55 5.62
CA PHE A 68 11.27 17.48 4.66
C PHE A 68 12.62 17.74 5.39
N PRO A 69 13.65 16.97 5.17
CA PRO A 69 13.84 15.82 4.27
C PRO A 69 13.88 14.46 5.00
N ASP A 70 12.94 14.20 5.84
CA ASP A 70 12.86 12.92 6.57
C ASP A 70 12.77 11.75 5.58
N GLU A 71 13.36 10.63 5.96
CA GLU A 71 13.19 9.37 5.27
C GLU A 71 12.24 8.49 6.07
N VAL A 72 11.15 8.05 5.44
CA VAL A 72 10.14 7.22 6.08
C VAL A 72 10.22 5.81 5.52
N GLU A 73 10.38 4.84 6.40
CA GLU A 73 10.36 3.43 6.05
C GLU A 73 8.94 2.90 6.23
N ILE A 74 8.40 2.30 5.18
CA ILE A 74 7.05 1.74 5.17
C ILE A 74 7.14 0.23 5.09
N GLU A 75 6.73 -0.44 6.15
CA GLU A 75 6.62 -1.90 6.18
C GLU A 75 5.20 -2.25 5.74
N LEU A 76 5.09 -3.08 4.72
CA LEU A 76 3.81 -3.46 4.12
C LEU A 76 3.53 -4.93 4.36
N PHE A 77 2.32 -5.23 4.83
CA PHE A 77 1.84 -6.59 5.09
C PHE A 77 0.53 -6.81 4.38
N VAL A 78 0.37 -7.99 3.78
CA VAL A 78 -0.96 -8.46 3.40
C VAL A 78 -1.55 -9.16 4.62
N GLU A 79 -2.45 -8.48 5.30
CA GLU A 79 -3.04 -8.98 6.54
C GLU A 79 -4.03 -10.11 6.31
N GLU A 80 -4.87 -9.97 5.29
CA GLU A 80 -5.91 -10.94 5.00
C GLU A 80 -6.35 -10.86 3.54
N ILE A 81 -6.61 -12.03 2.96
CA ILE A 81 -7.31 -12.15 1.68
C ILE A 81 -8.48 -13.08 1.94
N LYS A 82 -9.70 -12.57 1.80
CA LYS A 82 -10.91 -13.32 2.06
C LYS A 82 -11.93 -13.08 0.93
N GLY A 83 -12.25 -14.14 0.18
CA GLY A 83 -13.09 -14.01 -0.99
C GLY A 83 -12.45 -13.06 -2.00
N ALA A 84 -13.19 -12.03 -2.41
CA ALA A 84 -12.71 -11.01 -3.34
C ALA A 84 -12.03 -9.82 -2.63
N ARG A 85 -11.91 -9.85 -1.31
CA ARG A 85 -11.38 -8.75 -0.51
C ARG A 85 -9.96 -9.01 -0.04
N MET A 86 -9.17 -7.93 0.04
CA MET A 86 -7.82 -7.96 0.59
C MET A 86 -7.64 -6.78 1.53
N LYS A 87 -6.99 -7.01 2.65
CA LYS A 87 -6.58 -5.96 3.57
C LYS A 87 -5.07 -5.90 3.65
N ILE A 88 -4.51 -4.72 3.44
CA ILE A 88 -3.08 -4.44 3.56
C ILE A 88 -2.89 -3.50 4.74
N THR A 89 -1.89 -3.78 5.56
CA THR A 89 -1.50 -2.90 6.66
C THR A 89 -0.11 -2.34 6.41
N TYR A 90 0.10 -1.12 6.90
CA TYR A 90 1.33 -0.36 6.70
C TYR A 90 1.80 0.18 8.03
N LEU A 91 3.07 -0.04 8.34
CA LEU A 91 3.71 0.53 9.51
C LEU A 91 4.80 1.47 9.01
N MET A 92 4.65 2.75 9.29
CA MET A 92 5.58 3.78 8.84
C MET A 92 6.44 4.25 9.99
N LYS A 93 7.75 4.26 9.78
CA LYS A 93 8.75 4.62 10.79
C LYS A 93 9.70 5.68 10.27
N ASN A 94 10.15 6.55 11.18
CA ASN A 94 11.20 7.53 10.88
C ASN A 94 12.60 6.90 11.03
N ALA A 95 13.64 7.68 10.80
CA ALA A 95 15.04 7.21 10.88
C ALA A 95 15.43 6.77 12.29
N LYS A 96 14.70 7.19 13.32
CA LYS A 96 14.95 6.78 14.71
C LYS A 96 14.23 5.48 15.08
N GLY A 97 13.50 4.88 14.11
CA GLY A 97 12.70 3.69 14.36
C GLY A 97 11.39 3.95 15.06
N GLU A 98 10.99 5.20 15.23
CA GLU A 98 9.73 5.56 15.85
C GLU A 98 8.57 5.43 14.86
N THR A 99 7.45 4.88 15.30
CA THR A 99 6.24 4.80 14.49
C THR A 99 5.66 6.19 14.26
N VAL A 100 5.55 6.60 13.01
CA VAL A 100 4.97 7.89 12.63
C VAL A 100 3.54 7.74 12.12
N CYS A 101 3.20 6.60 11.53
CA CYS A 101 1.85 6.33 11.03
C CYS A 101 1.56 4.84 11.03
N GLU A 102 0.35 4.49 11.42
CA GLU A 102 -0.21 3.14 11.27
C GLU A 102 -1.38 3.25 10.32
N ALA A 103 -1.38 2.47 9.25
CA ALA A 103 -2.37 2.62 8.20
C ALA A 103 -2.87 1.27 7.69
N SER A 104 -3.99 1.31 7.01
CA SER A 104 -4.52 0.14 6.31
C SER A 104 -5.27 0.56 5.06
N SER A 105 -5.31 -0.32 4.09
CA SER A 105 -6.16 -0.17 2.91
C SER A 105 -6.89 -1.48 2.65
N GLU A 106 -8.13 -1.37 2.20
CA GLU A 106 -8.92 -2.52 1.80
C GLU A 106 -9.20 -2.41 0.31
N HIS A 107 -9.12 -3.55 -0.36
CA HIS A 107 -9.26 -3.66 -1.80
C HIS A 107 -10.25 -4.75 -2.15
N VAL A 108 -10.82 -4.66 -3.34
CA VAL A 108 -11.56 -5.77 -3.93
C VAL A 108 -10.88 -6.12 -5.25
N PHE A 109 -10.93 -7.40 -5.61
CA PHE A 109 -10.45 -7.85 -6.91
C PHE A 109 -11.62 -7.98 -7.86
N MET A 110 -11.46 -7.47 -9.06
CA MET A 110 -12.48 -7.58 -10.10
C MET A 110 -11.86 -7.66 -11.49
N ASP A 111 -12.64 -8.10 -12.46
CA ASP A 111 -12.23 -8.06 -13.86
C ASP A 111 -12.53 -6.67 -14.46
N GLY A 112 -12.16 -6.49 -15.73
CA GLY A 112 -12.36 -5.21 -16.42
C GLY A 112 -13.81 -4.84 -16.64
N LYS A 113 -14.75 -5.75 -16.37
CA LYS A 113 -16.20 -5.53 -16.49
C LYS A 113 -16.88 -5.29 -15.15
N GLY A 114 -16.10 -5.28 -14.06
CA GLY A 114 -16.61 -5.05 -12.72
C GLY A 114 -17.09 -6.30 -12.00
N LYS A 115 -16.84 -7.49 -12.57
CA LYS A 115 -17.17 -8.76 -11.91
C LYS A 115 -16.14 -9.06 -10.83
N LEU A 116 -16.58 -9.40 -9.63
CA LEU A 116 -15.69 -9.77 -8.53
C LEU A 116 -14.93 -11.05 -8.85
N LEU A 117 -13.63 -11.05 -8.53
CA LEU A 117 -12.74 -12.18 -8.66
C LEU A 117 -12.30 -12.64 -7.28
N ARG A 118 -12.21 -13.94 -7.08
CA ARG A 118 -11.61 -14.53 -5.88
C ARG A 118 -10.19 -14.96 -6.21
N PRO A 119 -9.16 -14.27 -5.68
CA PRO A 119 -7.77 -14.59 -6.03
C PRO A 119 -7.38 -16.05 -5.78
N ASP A 120 -7.86 -16.63 -4.68
CA ASP A 120 -7.54 -18.03 -4.33
C ASP A 120 -8.01 -19.02 -5.41
N ARG A 121 -9.09 -18.69 -6.09
CA ARG A 121 -9.70 -19.55 -7.12
C ARG A 121 -9.42 -19.08 -8.54
N ASP A 122 -9.55 -17.75 -8.76
CA ASP A 122 -9.54 -17.18 -10.12
C ASP A 122 -8.15 -16.75 -10.58
N CYS A 123 -7.23 -16.48 -9.65
CA CYS A 123 -5.85 -16.09 -9.96
C CYS A 123 -4.89 -16.60 -8.88
N PRO A 124 -4.70 -17.95 -8.82
CA PRO A 124 -3.94 -18.58 -7.75
C PRO A 124 -2.47 -18.14 -7.67
N GLU A 125 -1.84 -17.80 -8.79
CA GLU A 125 -0.46 -17.32 -8.80
C GLU A 125 -0.35 -15.97 -8.06
N LEU A 126 -1.30 -15.08 -8.29
CA LEU A 126 -1.36 -13.80 -7.59
C LEU A 126 -1.63 -14.02 -6.11
N TYR A 127 -2.55 -14.93 -5.79
CA TYR A 127 -2.89 -15.27 -4.41
C TYR A 127 -1.66 -15.76 -3.63
N GLU A 128 -0.88 -16.67 -4.21
CA GLU A 128 0.35 -17.17 -3.59
C GLU A 128 1.38 -16.06 -3.41
N ALA A 129 1.57 -15.22 -4.43
CA ALA A 129 2.53 -14.13 -4.37
C ALA A 129 2.16 -13.13 -3.28
N LEU A 130 0.88 -12.77 -3.14
CA LEU A 130 0.41 -11.86 -2.12
C LEU A 130 0.56 -12.44 -0.71
N ASN A 131 0.32 -13.73 -0.54
CA ASN A 131 0.49 -14.40 0.75
C ASN A 131 1.95 -14.52 1.18
N SER A 132 2.90 -14.27 0.29
CA SER A 132 4.32 -14.27 0.63
C SER A 132 4.78 -12.94 1.26
N ILE A 133 3.93 -11.95 1.29
CA ILE A 133 4.23 -10.61 1.82
C ILE A 133 3.98 -10.51 3.32
#